data_80d2488f51a7c02dd92d8610cf3ba108
#
_entry.id   80d2488f51a7c02dd92d8610cf3ba108
#
_cell.length_a   1.000
_cell.length_b   1.000
_cell.length_c   1.000
_cell.angle_alpha   90.00
_cell.angle_beta   90.00
_cell.angle_gamma   90.00
#
_symmetry.space_group_name_H-M   'P 1'
#
loop_
_entity.id
_entity.type
_entity.pdbx_description
1 polymer ?
#
loop_
_entity_poly.entity_id
_entity_poly.type
_entity_poly.pdbx_seq_one_letter_code
_entity_poly.pdbx_strand_id
1 'polypeptide(L)'
;AEASISQIETKEIVINSIKEAIDLKFACIMIRSEFIAIAKELIETSKSKLKVGTVVDFPFGTSSTKQKISMGKLAIESGAYDIDYVCDYNAFKRGSFEKFDNDIIEGTKLVLGHKKIIKWIIETGALSKDEIRSISKRISKLVQSNFPQNSNKVFIKTSTGYYGGYGATVEDVKIIKSVSGILQIKASGGISSLKDCMSMIKAGASRIGTSNAELIYKEKLENEF
;
A
#
# COMPACT_ATOMS: atom_id res chain seq x y z
N ALA A 1 -11.68 -1.56 1.49
CA ALA A 1 -10.71 -1.41 2.58
C ALA A 1 -9.66 -2.49 2.49
N GLU A 2 -8.46 -2.20 2.94
CA GLU A 2 -7.41 -3.17 3.20
C GLU A 2 -7.21 -3.24 4.72
N ALA A 3 -7.32 -4.43 5.30
CA ALA A 3 -6.96 -4.66 6.69
C ALA A 3 -5.43 -4.74 6.80
N SER A 4 -4.84 -4.08 7.77
CA SER A 4 -3.43 -4.22 8.11
C SER A 4 -3.30 -4.62 9.57
N ILE A 5 -2.37 -5.50 9.88
CA ILE A 5 -2.21 -6.12 11.19
C ILE A 5 -1.06 -5.46 11.95
N SER A 6 -1.17 -5.38 13.29
CA SER A 6 -0.24 -4.71 14.19
C SER A 6 1.04 -5.50 14.51
N GLN A 7 1.95 -4.89 15.31
CA GLN A 7 3.33 -5.34 15.53
C GLN A 7 3.50 -6.71 16.24
N ILE A 8 2.50 -7.21 16.95
CA ILE A 8 2.56 -8.51 17.64
C ILE A 8 1.51 -9.41 17.01
N GLU A 9 1.93 -10.13 15.97
CA GLU A 9 1.05 -11.06 15.26
C GLU A 9 1.31 -12.47 15.74
N THR A 10 0.38 -13.00 16.50
CA THR A 10 0.34 -14.46 16.68
C THR A 10 -0.33 -15.08 15.45
N LYS A 11 0.01 -16.32 15.13
CA LYS A 11 -0.61 -17.07 14.03
C LYS A 11 -2.14 -17.07 14.13
N GLU A 12 -2.67 -17.13 15.34
CA GLU A 12 -4.11 -17.14 15.61
C GLU A 12 -4.77 -15.80 15.24
N ILE A 13 -4.17 -14.69 15.64
CA ILE A 13 -4.65 -13.33 15.28
C ILE A 13 -4.72 -13.18 13.76
N VAL A 14 -3.65 -13.61 13.07
CA VAL A 14 -3.60 -13.52 11.60
C VAL A 14 -4.69 -14.37 10.95
N ILE A 15 -4.88 -15.60 11.39
CA ILE A 15 -5.93 -16.49 10.88
C ILE A 15 -7.32 -15.86 11.08
N ASN A 16 -7.61 -15.29 12.23
CA ASN A 16 -8.89 -14.64 12.52
C ASN A 16 -9.10 -13.42 11.63
N SER A 17 -8.09 -12.58 11.45
CA SER A 17 -8.16 -11.42 10.55
C SER A 17 -8.35 -11.81 9.08
N ILE A 18 -7.76 -12.94 8.64
CA ILE A 18 -7.98 -13.46 7.28
C ILE A 18 -9.43 -13.91 7.11
N LYS A 19 -9.97 -14.67 8.06
CA LYS A 19 -11.37 -15.12 8.04
C LYS A 19 -12.34 -13.95 8.00
N GLU A 20 -12.13 -12.95 8.86
CA GLU A 20 -12.90 -11.72 8.88
C GLU A 20 -12.84 -10.99 7.52
N ALA A 21 -11.64 -10.85 6.95
CA ALA A 21 -11.49 -10.20 5.64
C ALA A 21 -12.19 -10.97 4.50
N ILE A 22 -12.29 -12.29 4.62
CA ILE A 22 -13.05 -13.16 3.71
C ILE A 22 -14.55 -12.90 3.87
N ASP A 23 -15.06 -12.95 5.10
CA ASP A 23 -16.48 -12.83 5.42
C ASP A 23 -17.02 -11.43 5.04
N LEU A 24 -16.25 -10.39 5.32
CA LEU A 24 -16.57 -9.00 4.98
C LEU A 24 -16.25 -8.62 3.53
N LYS A 25 -15.74 -9.56 2.73
CA LYS A 25 -15.41 -9.39 1.30
C LYS A 25 -14.49 -8.20 1.03
N PHE A 26 -13.46 -8.02 1.85
CA PHE A 26 -12.47 -6.99 1.61
C PHE A 26 -11.69 -7.24 0.32
N ALA A 27 -11.14 -6.19 -0.26
CA ALA A 27 -10.39 -6.27 -1.51
C ALA A 27 -9.05 -6.98 -1.34
N CYS A 28 -8.39 -6.74 -0.20
CA CYS A 28 -7.05 -7.25 0.09
C CYS A 28 -6.80 -7.28 1.60
N ILE A 29 -6.04 -8.28 2.05
CA ILE A 29 -5.45 -8.30 3.39
C ILE A 29 -3.93 -8.10 3.27
N MET A 30 -3.40 -7.15 4.06
CA MET A 30 -1.95 -6.89 4.11
C MET A 30 -1.35 -7.59 5.31
N ILE A 31 -0.48 -8.56 5.08
CA ILE A 31 0.14 -9.40 6.11
C ILE A 31 1.65 -9.52 5.87
N ARG A 32 2.38 -10.01 6.87
CA ARG A 32 3.80 -10.34 6.72
C ARG A 32 3.99 -11.55 5.80
N SER A 33 5.13 -11.62 5.13
CA SER A 33 5.41 -12.63 4.12
C SER A 33 5.30 -14.07 4.63
N GLU A 34 5.65 -14.33 5.90
CA GLU A 34 5.58 -15.64 6.52
C GLU A 34 4.15 -16.21 6.62
N PHE A 35 3.13 -15.35 6.58
CA PHE A 35 1.72 -15.76 6.66
C PHE A 35 1.02 -15.93 5.31
N ILE A 36 1.69 -15.62 4.20
CA ILE A 36 1.08 -15.66 2.85
C ILE A 36 0.55 -17.05 2.52
N ALA A 37 1.29 -18.11 2.87
CA ALA A 37 0.89 -19.50 2.59
C ALA A 37 -0.43 -19.85 3.29
N ILE A 38 -0.56 -19.49 4.57
CA ILE A 38 -1.79 -19.72 5.37
C ILE A 38 -2.96 -18.94 4.78
N ALA A 39 -2.73 -17.67 4.41
CA ALA A 39 -3.78 -16.85 3.81
C ALA A 39 -4.28 -17.44 2.50
N LYS A 40 -3.39 -17.93 1.64
CA LYS A 40 -3.76 -18.58 0.39
C LYS A 40 -4.62 -19.81 0.62
N GLU A 41 -4.22 -20.69 1.53
CA GLU A 41 -4.98 -21.89 1.89
C GLU A 41 -6.41 -21.55 2.33
N LEU A 42 -6.56 -20.58 3.22
CA LEU A 42 -7.89 -20.15 3.72
C LEU A 42 -8.74 -19.52 2.61
N ILE A 43 -8.13 -18.71 1.74
CA ILE A 43 -8.83 -18.07 0.62
C ILE A 43 -9.27 -19.10 -0.42
N GLU A 44 -8.43 -20.07 -0.75
CA GLU A 44 -8.74 -21.14 -1.70
C GLU A 44 -9.86 -22.04 -1.15
N THR A 45 -9.75 -22.47 0.10
CA THR A 45 -10.77 -23.32 0.79
C THR A 45 -12.13 -22.62 0.85
N SER A 46 -12.15 -21.31 1.13
CA SER A 46 -13.40 -20.53 1.18
C SER A 46 -13.90 -20.06 -0.19
N LYS A 47 -13.16 -20.32 -1.28
CA LYS A 47 -13.43 -19.81 -2.64
C LYS A 47 -13.58 -18.29 -2.68
N SER A 48 -12.90 -17.58 -1.80
CA SER A 48 -12.95 -16.12 -1.69
C SER A 48 -12.18 -15.42 -2.84
N LYS A 49 -12.60 -14.20 -3.16
CA LYS A 49 -11.89 -13.31 -4.09
C LYS A 49 -10.86 -12.42 -3.39
N LEU A 50 -10.72 -12.51 -2.07
CA LEU A 50 -9.76 -11.75 -1.27
C LEU A 50 -8.35 -11.89 -1.86
N LYS A 51 -7.61 -10.80 -1.95
CA LYS A 51 -6.21 -10.82 -2.37
C LYS A 51 -5.30 -10.74 -1.15
N VAL A 52 -4.14 -11.37 -1.25
CA VAL A 52 -3.08 -11.26 -0.24
C VAL A 52 -2.09 -10.20 -0.71
N GLY A 53 -1.77 -9.28 0.18
CA GLY A 53 -0.70 -8.32 -0.01
C GLY A 53 0.36 -8.42 1.07
N THR A 54 1.55 -7.95 0.75
CA THR A 54 2.65 -7.83 1.69
C THR A 54 3.49 -6.60 1.42
N VAL A 55 4.46 -6.33 2.29
CA VAL A 55 5.33 -5.16 2.23
C VAL A 55 6.76 -5.55 1.87
N VAL A 56 7.48 -4.62 1.26
CA VAL A 56 8.91 -4.75 0.91
C VAL A 56 9.68 -3.60 1.52
N ASP A 57 10.82 -3.93 2.16
CA ASP A 57 11.73 -2.99 2.82
C ASP A 57 11.02 -2.09 3.85
N PHE A 58 10.11 -2.70 4.59
CA PHE A 58 9.25 -2.04 5.55
C PHE A 58 9.86 -2.06 6.97
N PRO A 59 9.78 -0.96 7.76
CA PRO A 59 9.10 0.30 7.40
C PRO A 59 10.05 1.39 6.82
N PHE A 60 11.33 1.15 6.63
CA PHE A 60 12.35 2.19 6.44
C PHE A 60 12.67 2.56 4.99
N GLY A 61 12.55 1.64 4.05
CA GLY A 61 12.80 1.88 2.64
C GLY A 61 14.28 2.12 2.26
N THR A 62 15.24 1.75 3.10
CA THR A 62 16.66 2.13 2.97
C THR A 62 17.54 1.08 2.30
N SER A 63 17.01 -0.10 2.03
CA SER A 63 17.74 -1.18 1.38
C SER A 63 18.19 -0.82 -0.04
N SER A 64 19.19 -1.51 -0.54
CA SER A 64 19.61 -1.38 -1.93
C SER A 64 18.51 -1.86 -2.89
N THR A 65 18.51 -1.33 -4.11
CA THR A 65 17.58 -1.77 -5.17
C THR A 65 17.60 -3.28 -5.34
N LYS A 66 18.80 -3.88 -5.36
CA LYS A 66 18.96 -5.35 -5.49
C LYS A 66 18.25 -6.10 -4.36
N GLN A 67 18.35 -5.62 -3.12
CA GLN A 67 17.66 -6.24 -1.98
C GLN A 67 16.15 -6.08 -2.08
N LYS A 68 15.66 -4.88 -2.42
CA LYS A 68 14.21 -4.64 -2.63
C LYS A 68 13.65 -5.56 -3.72
N ILE A 69 14.36 -5.72 -4.83
CA ILE A 69 13.95 -6.62 -5.92
C ILE A 69 13.93 -8.08 -5.45
N SER A 70 14.93 -8.51 -4.70
CA SER A 70 14.97 -9.87 -4.13
C SER A 70 13.78 -10.13 -3.19
N MET A 71 13.50 -9.20 -2.27
CA MET A 71 12.34 -9.29 -1.36
C MET A 71 11.02 -9.33 -2.12
N GLY A 72 10.87 -8.48 -3.13
CA GLY A 72 9.65 -8.44 -3.96
C GLY A 72 9.46 -9.72 -4.76
N LYS A 73 10.54 -10.31 -5.29
CA LYS A 73 10.50 -11.59 -5.99
C LYS A 73 10.01 -12.70 -5.06
N LEU A 74 10.59 -12.81 -3.86
CA LEU A 74 10.16 -13.76 -2.85
C LEU A 74 8.68 -13.58 -2.46
N ALA A 75 8.22 -12.34 -2.29
CA ALA A 75 6.83 -12.04 -1.99
C ALA A 75 5.89 -12.54 -3.11
N ILE A 76 6.25 -12.32 -4.37
CA ILE A 76 5.48 -12.78 -5.54
C ILE A 76 5.46 -14.31 -5.61
N GLU A 77 6.62 -14.94 -5.44
CA GLU A 77 6.76 -16.41 -5.45
C GLU A 77 5.96 -17.07 -4.32
N SER A 78 5.90 -16.43 -3.13
CA SER A 78 5.05 -16.86 -2.02
C SER A 78 3.54 -16.71 -2.32
N GLY A 79 3.17 -15.94 -3.33
CA GLY A 79 1.80 -15.79 -3.79
C GLY A 79 1.12 -14.47 -3.45
N ALA A 80 1.85 -13.45 -3.00
CA ALA A 80 1.29 -12.12 -2.83
C ALA A 80 0.80 -11.56 -4.17
N TYR A 81 -0.34 -10.84 -4.12
CA TYR A 81 -0.92 -10.17 -5.28
C TYR A 81 -0.67 -8.66 -5.25
N ASP A 82 -0.72 -8.07 -4.07
CA ASP A 82 -0.45 -6.66 -3.82
C ASP A 82 0.90 -6.52 -3.11
N ILE A 83 1.81 -5.71 -3.64
CA ILE A 83 3.14 -5.51 -3.08
C ILE A 83 3.33 -4.03 -2.77
N ASP A 84 3.43 -3.70 -1.48
CA ASP A 84 3.65 -2.32 -1.01
C ASP A 84 5.13 -2.11 -0.71
N TYR A 85 5.84 -1.39 -1.58
CA TYR A 85 7.26 -1.03 -1.40
C TYR A 85 7.39 0.28 -0.63
N VAL A 86 8.32 0.37 0.31
CA VAL A 86 8.69 1.66 0.90
C VAL A 86 9.72 2.34 0.01
N CYS A 87 9.44 3.59 -0.40
CA CYS A 87 10.39 4.42 -1.13
C CYS A 87 11.59 4.77 -0.24
N ASP A 88 12.78 4.90 -0.82
CA ASP A 88 13.88 5.59 -0.14
C ASP A 88 13.64 7.12 -0.19
N TYR A 89 12.69 7.59 0.63
CA TYR A 89 12.37 9.01 0.72
C TYR A 89 13.55 9.84 1.26
N ASN A 90 14.47 9.22 2.01
CA ASN A 90 15.70 9.88 2.44
C ASN A 90 16.68 10.10 1.27
N ALA A 91 16.82 9.13 0.37
CA ALA A 91 17.58 9.32 -0.85
C ALA A 91 16.97 10.42 -1.71
N PHE A 92 15.62 10.46 -1.83
CA PHE A 92 14.91 11.52 -2.52
C PHE A 92 15.22 12.91 -1.92
N LYS A 93 15.11 13.06 -0.59
CA LYS A 93 15.39 14.32 0.13
C LYS A 93 16.81 14.81 -0.06
N ARG A 94 17.79 13.90 -0.15
CA ARG A 94 19.21 14.23 -0.40
C ARG A 94 19.53 14.48 -1.87
N GLY A 95 18.55 14.39 -2.78
CA GLY A 95 18.77 14.54 -4.22
C GLY A 95 19.44 13.34 -4.89
N SER A 96 19.52 12.18 -4.21
CA SER A 96 20.04 10.93 -4.79
C SER A 96 19.01 10.29 -5.73
N PHE A 97 18.68 11.04 -6.79
CA PHE A 97 17.58 10.67 -7.68
C PHE A 97 17.86 9.44 -8.52
N GLU A 98 19.09 9.16 -8.87
CA GLU A 98 19.45 7.96 -9.63
C GLU A 98 19.04 6.67 -8.88
N LYS A 99 19.40 6.56 -7.59
CA LYS A 99 18.99 5.43 -6.77
C LYS A 99 17.47 5.36 -6.62
N PHE A 100 16.84 6.50 -6.32
CA PHE A 100 15.39 6.57 -6.15
C PHE A 100 14.64 6.12 -7.41
N ASP A 101 15.03 6.64 -8.57
CA ASP A 101 14.41 6.33 -9.86
C ASP A 101 14.59 4.85 -10.22
N ASN A 102 15.78 4.31 -9.97
CA ASN A 102 16.09 2.91 -10.22
C ASN A 102 15.23 1.99 -9.33
N ASP A 103 15.05 2.31 -8.05
CA ASP A 103 14.13 1.58 -7.15
C ASP A 103 12.70 1.55 -7.74
N ILE A 104 12.18 2.74 -8.15
CA ILE A 104 10.82 2.86 -8.71
C ILE A 104 10.68 2.06 -10.01
N ILE A 105 11.63 2.19 -10.92
CA ILE A 105 11.55 1.53 -12.24
C ILE A 105 11.65 0.01 -12.09
N GLU A 106 12.68 -0.49 -11.41
CA GLU A 106 12.92 -1.92 -11.31
C GLU A 106 11.86 -2.64 -10.45
N GLY A 107 11.43 -2.02 -9.33
CA GLY A 107 10.33 -2.56 -8.54
C GLY A 107 9.02 -2.63 -9.31
N THR A 108 8.69 -1.55 -10.03
CA THR A 108 7.47 -1.51 -10.86
C THR A 108 7.53 -2.53 -11.98
N LYS A 109 8.65 -2.65 -12.68
CA LYS A 109 8.89 -3.62 -13.75
C LYS A 109 8.70 -5.06 -13.26
N LEU A 110 9.29 -5.40 -12.11
CA LEU A 110 9.15 -6.73 -11.51
C LEU A 110 7.68 -7.06 -11.26
N VAL A 111 6.97 -6.19 -10.54
CA VAL A 111 5.61 -6.49 -10.08
C VAL A 111 4.61 -6.50 -11.24
N LEU A 112 4.69 -5.52 -12.15
CA LEU A 112 3.82 -5.47 -13.32
C LEU A 112 4.09 -6.62 -14.30
N GLY A 113 5.35 -7.05 -14.45
CA GLY A 113 5.73 -8.20 -15.26
C GLY A 113 5.04 -9.50 -14.79
N HIS A 114 4.74 -9.63 -13.50
CA HIS A 114 3.97 -10.72 -12.93
C HIS A 114 2.45 -10.46 -12.86
N LYS A 115 1.96 -9.39 -13.52
CA LYS A 115 0.54 -9.00 -13.56
C LYS A 115 -0.06 -8.70 -12.18
N LYS A 116 0.77 -8.23 -11.24
CA LYS A 116 0.41 -7.88 -9.86
C LYS A 116 0.20 -6.37 -9.69
N ILE A 117 -0.19 -5.94 -8.49
CA ILE A 117 -0.37 -4.53 -8.11
C ILE A 117 0.83 -4.10 -7.27
N ILE A 118 1.38 -2.95 -7.58
CA ILE A 118 2.43 -2.32 -6.78
C ILE A 118 1.94 -1.02 -6.16
N LYS A 119 2.36 -0.77 -4.90
CA LYS A 119 2.12 0.50 -4.23
C LYS A 119 3.44 1.04 -3.67
N TRP A 120 3.73 2.30 -3.98
CA TRP A 120 4.90 3.01 -3.50
C TRP A 120 4.54 3.86 -2.28
N ILE A 121 5.03 3.47 -1.10
CA ILE A 121 4.82 4.20 0.15
C ILE A 121 5.82 5.33 0.19
N ILE A 122 5.34 6.57 0.13
CA ILE A 122 6.20 7.76 0.13
C ILE A 122 6.50 8.30 1.53
N GLU A 123 5.80 7.82 2.56
CA GLU A 123 5.91 8.22 3.96
C GLU A 123 5.66 9.72 4.17
N THR A 124 4.42 10.13 3.99
CA THR A 124 4.03 11.55 4.05
C THR A 124 4.38 12.24 5.36
N GLY A 125 4.43 11.51 6.49
CA GLY A 125 4.83 12.05 7.78
C GLY A 125 6.30 12.49 7.85
N ALA A 126 7.16 11.97 6.95
CA ALA A 126 8.58 12.32 6.87
C ALA A 126 8.88 13.47 5.89
N LEU A 127 7.85 14.00 5.20
CA LEU A 127 7.97 14.91 4.07
C LEU A 127 7.21 16.22 4.31
N SER A 128 7.76 17.33 3.83
CA SER A 128 7.02 18.58 3.67
C SER A 128 5.98 18.47 2.54
N LYS A 129 5.02 19.38 2.47
CA LYS A 129 3.99 19.40 1.42
C LYS A 129 4.58 19.52 0.01
N ASP A 130 5.64 20.27 -0.14
CA ASP A 130 6.36 20.41 -1.43
C ASP A 130 7.14 19.15 -1.77
N GLU A 131 7.72 18.47 -0.79
CA GLU A 131 8.36 17.16 -0.99
C GLU A 131 7.32 16.09 -1.37
N ILE A 132 6.14 16.06 -0.72
CA ILE A 132 5.03 15.15 -1.10
C ILE A 132 4.63 15.38 -2.55
N ARG A 133 4.46 16.64 -2.97
CA ARG A 133 4.15 16.99 -4.36
C ARG A 133 5.24 16.53 -5.32
N SER A 134 6.49 16.81 -4.98
CA SER A 134 7.64 16.55 -5.84
C SER A 134 7.91 15.06 -6.02
N ILE A 135 7.91 14.27 -4.94
CA ILE A 135 8.10 12.82 -4.97
C ILE A 135 6.96 12.13 -5.74
N SER A 136 5.72 12.54 -5.49
CA SER A 136 4.54 11.98 -6.17
C SER A 136 4.56 12.26 -7.66
N LYS A 137 4.91 13.49 -8.07
CA LYS A 137 5.07 13.88 -9.47
C LYS A 137 6.19 13.08 -10.15
N ARG A 138 7.32 12.86 -9.44
CA ARG A 138 8.43 12.08 -9.97
C ARG A 138 8.04 10.62 -10.19
N ILE A 139 7.42 9.96 -9.21
CA ILE A 139 6.92 8.58 -9.35
C ILE A 139 5.95 8.50 -10.52
N SER A 140 4.98 9.41 -10.59
CA SER A 140 3.99 9.45 -11.66
C SER A 140 4.64 9.56 -13.04
N LYS A 141 5.61 10.46 -13.21
CA LYS A 141 6.35 10.63 -14.47
C LYS A 141 7.11 9.35 -14.84
N LEU A 142 7.87 8.77 -13.91
CA LEU A 142 8.64 7.55 -14.16
C LEU A 142 7.75 6.39 -14.58
N VAL A 143 6.64 6.18 -13.86
CA VAL A 143 5.72 5.07 -14.14
C VAL A 143 5.01 5.27 -15.49
N GLN A 144 4.48 6.46 -15.76
CA GLN A 144 3.75 6.72 -17.01
C GLN A 144 4.68 6.67 -18.24
N SER A 145 5.95 7.10 -18.11
CA SER A 145 6.92 7.02 -19.19
C SER A 145 7.40 5.61 -19.49
N ASN A 146 7.55 4.75 -18.48
CA ASN A 146 8.11 3.40 -18.65
C ASN A 146 7.04 2.30 -18.76
N PHE A 147 5.83 2.54 -18.21
CA PHE A 147 4.76 1.53 -18.12
C PHE A 147 3.37 2.10 -18.47
N PRO A 148 3.20 2.79 -19.61
CA PRO A 148 1.97 3.53 -19.91
C PRO A 148 0.72 2.67 -19.90
N GLN A 149 0.80 1.41 -20.36
CA GLN A 149 -0.35 0.51 -20.46
C GLN A 149 -0.81 -0.09 -19.12
N ASN A 150 0.05 -0.07 -18.10
CA ASN A 150 -0.21 -0.69 -16.79
C ASN A 150 -0.13 0.30 -15.63
N SER A 151 -0.03 1.59 -15.90
CA SER A 151 0.10 2.63 -14.87
C SER A 151 -1.08 2.64 -13.88
N ASN A 152 -2.25 2.18 -14.29
CA ASN A 152 -3.44 2.04 -13.45
C ASN A 152 -3.33 0.94 -12.39
N LYS A 153 -2.31 0.07 -12.46
CA LYS A 153 -1.97 -0.94 -11.44
C LYS A 153 -0.92 -0.45 -10.44
N VAL A 154 -0.48 0.79 -10.57
CA VAL A 154 0.49 1.41 -9.69
C VAL A 154 -0.20 2.42 -8.79
N PHE A 155 0.09 2.33 -7.50
CA PHE A 155 -0.45 3.24 -6.50
C PHE A 155 0.66 4.06 -5.86
N ILE A 156 0.34 5.29 -5.50
CA ILE A 156 1.09 6.05 -4.50
C ILE A 156 0.38 5.85 -3.17
N LYS A 157 1.09 5.33 -2.17
CA LYS A 157 0.56 5.11 -0.83
C LYS A 157 1.14 6.15 0.12
N THR A 158 0.30 6.72 0.98
CA THR A 158 0.70 7.81 1.88
C THR A 158 1.78 7.37 2.87
N SER A 159 1.51 6.37 3.70
CA SER A 159 2.28 6.13 4.92
C SER A 159 2.43 4.66 5.25
N THR A 160 3.47 4.33 6.02
CA THR A 160 3.64 3.02 6.66
C THR A 160 2.71 2.85 7.87
N GLY A 161 2.41 3.95 8.57
CA GLY A 161 1.75 3.97 9.87
C GLY A 161 2.72 3.81 11.05
N TYR A 162 4.05 3.75 10.78
CA TYR A 162 5.09 3.53 11.80
C TYR A 162 5.98 4.75 12.03
N TYR A 163 5.84 5.79 11.25
CA TYR A 163 6.65 7.00 11.37
C TYR A 163 6.01 7.97 12.38
N GLY A 164 6.49 7.94 13.63
CA GLY A 164 6.07 8.91 14.68
C GLY A 164 4.57 9.02 14.93
N GLY A 165 3.78 8.00 14.57
CA GLY A 165 2.32 8.03 14.67
C GLY A 165 1.63 8.82 13.54
N TYR A 166 2.38 9.38 12.60
CA TYR A 166 1.80 10.07 11.44
C TYR A 166 1.15 9.10 10.47
N GLY A 167 -0.01 9.50 9.93
CA GLY A 167 -0.77 8.74 8.96
C GLY A 167 -1.26 9.61 7.81
N ALA A 168 -2.23 9.08 7.06
CA ALA A 168 -2.82 9.81 5.95
C ALA A 168 -3.58 11.06 6.41
N THR A 169 -3.40 12.17 5.71
CA THR A 169 -4.23 13.36 5.86
C THR A 169 -4.99 13.67 4.56
N VAL A 170 -6.14 14.31 4.68
CA VAL A 170 -6.93 14.76 3.53
C VAL A 170 -6.11 15.69 2.63
N GLU A 171 -5.29 16.54 3.23
CA GLU A 171 -4.43 17.46 2.49
C GLU A 171 -3.38 16.72 1.67
N ASP A 172 -2.69 15.74 2.28
CA ASP A 172 -1.68 14.95 1.58
C ASP A 172 -2.27 14.18 0.39
N VAL A 173 -3.43 13.56 0.59
CA VAL A 173 -4.13 12.86 -0.49
C VAL A 173 -4.51 13.81 -1.62
N LYS A 174 -4.98 15.03 -1.34
CA LYS A 174 -5.26 16.06 -2.35
C LYS A 174 -4.00 16.49 -3.10
N ILE A 175 -2.88 16.68 -2.39
CA ILE A 175 -1.59 17.02 -2.99
C ILE A 175 -1.16 15.91 -3.94
N ILE A 176 -1.16 14.65 -3.49
CA ILE A 176 -0.81 13.50 -4.33
C ILE A 176 -1.72 13.45 -5.56
N LYS A 177 -3.04 13.59 -5.36
CA LYS A 177 -4.03 13.53 -6.44
C LYS A 177 -3.80 14.58 -7.52
N SER A 178 -3.36 15.78 -7.12
CA SER A 178 -3.10 16.89 -8.06
C SER A 178 -1.96 16.60 -9.05
N VAL A 179 -1.09 15.62 -8.76
CA VAL A 179 0.12 15.32 -9.58
C VAL A 179 0.29 13.84 -9.93
N SER A 180 -0.57 12.95 -9.42
CA SER A 180 -0.45 11.50 -9.65
C SER A 180 -0.85 11.05 -11.06
N GLY A 181 -1.48 11.93 -11.85
CA GLY A 181 -1.98 11.57 -13.18
C GLY A 181 -2.97 10.42 -13.09
N ILE A 182 -2.69 9.33 -13.81
CA ILE A 182 -3.51 8.12 -13.85
C ILE A 182 -3.19 7.11 -12.74
N LEU A 183 -2.12 7.33 -11.95
CA LEU A 183 -1.80 6.47 -10.82
C LEU A 183 -2.89 6.58 -9.76
N GLN A 184 -3.16 5.44 -9.14
CA GLN A 184 -4.13 5.37 -8.06
C GLN A 184 -3.50 5.78 -6.72
N ILE A 185 -4.34 6.04 -5.71
CA ILE A 185 -3.87 6.47 -4.39
C ILE A 185 -4.42 5.53 -3.33
N LYS A 186 -3.53 5.05 -2.46
CA LYS A 186 -3.90 4.37 -1.22
C LYS A 186 -3.63 5.30 -0.04
N ALA A 187 -4.67 5.63 0.72
CA ALA A 187 -4.53 6.32 2.01
C ALA A 187 -4.42 5.28 3.13
N SER A 188 -3.42 5.40 3.99
CA SER A 188 -3.21 4.49 5.13
C SER A 188 -2.52 5.16 6.31
N GLY A 189 -2.76 4.60 7.51
CA GLY A 189 -2.32 5.15 8.78
C GLY A 189 -3.33 6.12 9.38
N GLY A 190 -3.74 5.88 10.64
CA GLY A 190 -4.61 6.77 11.40
C GLY A 190 -6.09 6.83 10.97
N ILE A 191 -6.52 6.01 10.01
CA ILE A 191 -7.91 6.00 9.53
C ILE A 191 -8.70 5.03 10.41
N SER A 192 -9.61 5.55 11.24
CA SER A 192 -10.28 4.76 12.27
C SER A 192 -11.81 4.82 12.23
N SER A 193 -12.41 5.65 11.38
CA SER A 193 -13.86 5.81 11.28
C SER A 193 -14.34 5.83 9.83
N LEU A 194 -15.64 5.59 9.61
CA LEU A 194 -16.28 5.74 8.30
C LEU A 194 -16.12 7.19 7.77
N LYS A 195 -16.22 8.17 8.64
CA LYS A 195 -16.03 9.59 8.31
C LYS A 195 -14.63 9.84 7.74
N ASP A 196 -13.59 9.27 8.38
CA ASP A 196 -12.22 9.39 7.88
C ASP A 196 -12.08 8.74 6.51
N CYS A 197 -12.58 7.50 6.36
CA CYS A 197 -12.59 6.80 5.07
C CYS A 197 -13.24 7.64 3.97
N MET A 198 -14.43 8.16 4.21
CA MET A 198 -15.16 8.96 3.22
C MET A 198 -14.42 10.26 2.89
N SER A 199 -13.74 10.86 3.87
CA SER A 199 -12.93 12.07 3.66
C SER A 199 -11.73 11.78 2.75
N MET A 200 -11.04 10.64 2.94
CA MET A 200 -9.93 10.22 2.09
C MET A 200 -10.39 9.88 0.67
N ILE A 201 -11.53 9.19 0.52
CA ILE A 201 -12.12 8.89 -0.78
C ILE A 201 -12.49 10.18 -1.53
N LYS A 202 -13.16 11.13 -0.86
CA LYS A 202 -13.48 12.45 -1.42
C LYS A 202 -12.25 13.24 -1.82
N ALA A 203 -11.13 13.05 -1.12
CA ALA A 203 -9.85 13.68 -1.45
C ALA A 203 -9.16 13.05 -2.67
N GLY A 204 -9.57 11.85 -3.10
CA GLY A 204 -9.06 11.16 -4.29
C GLY A 204 -8.41 9.81 -4.05
N ALA A 205 -8.44 9.27 -2.83
CA ALA A 205 -7.98 7.91 -2.57
C ALA A 205 -8.97 6.90 -3.18
N SER A 206 -8.43 5.92 -3.91
CA SER A 206 -9.21 4.80 -4.47
C SER A 206 -9.12 3.55 -3.59
N ARG A 207 -8.24 3.56 -2.60
CA ARG A 207 -8.06 2.46 -1.65
C ARG A 207 -7.72 2.98 -0.25
N ILE A 208 -8.27 2.33 0.76
CA ILE A 208 -8.03 2.65 2.17
C ILE A 208 -7.32 1.47 2.82
N GLY A 209 -6.25 1.75 3.57
CA GLY A 209 -5.56 0.79 4.42
C GLY A 209 -5.77 1.17 5.89
N THR A 210 -6.36 0.27 6.67
CA THR A 210 -6.67 0.47 8.09
C THR A 210 -6.64 -0.84 8.86
N SER A 211 -6.29 -0.78 10.13
CA SER A 211 -6.46 -1.88 11.09
C SER A 211 -7.87 -1.96 11.69
N ASN A 212 -8.72 -0.94 11.44
CA ASN A 212 -10.09 -0.86 11.96
C ASN A 212 -11.14 -1.17 10.88
N ALA A 213 -10.79 -2.02 9.90
CA ALA A 213 -11.64 -2.26 8.74
C ALA A 213 -13.02 -2.83 9.09
N GLU A 214 -13.09 -3.72 10.09
CA GLU A 214 -14.35 -4.29 10.61
C GLU A 214 -15.24 -3.22 11.22
N LEU A 215 -14.69 -2.39 12.09
CA LEU A 215 -15.44 -1.30 12.76
C LEU A 215 -16.04 -0.34 11.73
N ILE A 216 -15.22 0.07 10.77
CA ILE A 216 -15.65 0.98 9.69
C ILE A 216 -16.74 0.33 8.84
N TYR A 217 -16.66 -0.98 8.61
CA TYR A 217 -17.68 -1.70 7.87
C TYR A 217 -19.00 -1.77 8.64
N LYS A 218 -18.96 -2.01 9.97
CA LYS A 218 -20.14 -1.99 10.85
C LYS A 218 -20.78 -0.59 10.87
N GLU A 219 -19.98 0.47 11.07
CA GLU A 219 -20.48 1.86 11.00
C GLU A 219 -21.17 2.14 9.67
N LYS A 220 -20.66 1.61 8.55
CA LYS A 220 -21.30 1.77 7.25
C LYS A 220 -22.68 1.13 7.21
N LEU A 221 -22.81 -0.11 7.71
CA LEU A 221 -24.11 -0.80 7.72
C LEU A 221 -25.13 -0.10 8.60
N GLU A 222 -24.73 0.45 9.74
CA GLU A 222 -25.59 1.19 10.66
C GLU A 222 -26.09 2.52 10.05
N ASN A 223 -25.34 3.12 9.14
CA ASN A 223 -25.72 4.37 8.46
C ASN A 223 -26.48 4.15 7.14
N GLU A 224 -26.67 2.91 6.68
CA GLU A 224 -27.49 2.58 5.49
C GLU A 224 -28.97 2.33 5.87
N PHE A 225 -29.32 2.38 7.15
CA PHE A 225 -30.67 2.27 7.70
C PHE A 225 -31.10 3.59 8.36
#